data_79a3b470eac636301155395f1daadc6b
#
_entry.id   79a3b470eac636301155395f1daadc6b
#
_cell.length_a   1.000
_cell.length_b   1.000
_cell.length_c   1.000
_cell.angle_alpha   90.00
_cell.angle_beta   90.00
_cell.angle_gamma   90.00
#
_symmetry.space_group_name_H-M   'P 1'
#
loop_
_entity.id
_entity.type
_entity.pdbx_description
1 polymer ?
#
loop_
_entity_poly.entity_id
_entity_poly.type
_entity_poly.pdbx_seq_one_letter_code
_entity_poly.pdbx_strand_id
1 'polypeptide(L)'
;MSRHPVLAIDTANQQCSAALLTLDGSIRVMRSEMVGNKHAERILTMIDELLGEAGLTKQSLALVAFGAGPGSFTGLRVACGVAQGIAWGLKTRVAAVSSLEADATAASDNAGLPAGRRLAVMNDARMHEMYCALYETTGVGNRLRLLVEPCLVKPAEARAWLEKEGADALCGSGPAVYGEEMALDGSLETLAVPEEMILTLARLAWMDEDEGRTMVPALAAPLYVRDRVALTIEERARGERL
;
A
#
# COMPACT_ATOMS: atom_id res chain seq x y z
N MET A 1 -13.22 12.11 -20.68
CA MET A 1 -12.25 11.52 -19.77
C MET A 1 -11.50 12.65 -19.11
N SER A 2 -11.30 12.60 -17.80
CA SER A 2 -10.67 13.68 -17.04
C SER A 2 -9.19 13.79 -17.43
N ARG A 3 -8.75 14.99 -17.84
CA ARG A 3 -7.34 15.32 -18.07
C ARG A 3 -6.61 15.66 -16.76
N HIS A 4 -7.32 15.60 -15.64
CA HIS A 4 -6.79 15.92 -14.32
C HIS A 4 -6.29 14.64 -13.64
N PRO A 5 -5.06 14.60 -13.13
CA PRO A 5 -4.49 13.41 -12.52
C PRO A 5 -5.00 13.15 -11.09
N VAL A 6 -4.92 11.90 -10.65
CA VAL A 6 -4.86 11.55 -9.25
C VAL A 6 -3.43 11.77 -8.74
N LEU A 7 -3.30 12.33 -7.54
CA LEU A 7 -2.07 12.30 -6.76
C LEU A 7 -2.13 11.10 -5.81
N ALA A 8 -1.23 10.15 -5.97
CA ALA A 8 -1.06 9.03 -5.07
C ALA A 8 0.15 9.25 -4.16
N ILE A 9 0.03 8.89 -2.89
CA ILE A 9 1.06 9.05 -1.84
C ILE A 9 1.17 7.75 -1.07
N ASP A 10 2.39 7.23 -0.87
CA ASP A 10 2.64 6.12 0.05
C ASP A 10 3.87 6.39 0.92
N THR A 11 3.70 6.21 2.22
CA THR A 11 4.75 6.31 3.25
C THR A 11 4.60 5.18 4.28
N ALA A 12 3.97 4.07 3.88
CA ALA A 12 3.65 2.95 4.76
C ALA A 12 4.88 2.12 5.16
N ASN A 13 5.97 2.19 4.41
CA ASN A 13 7.24 1.48 4.65
C ASN A 13 8.42 2.47 4.73
N GLN A 14 9.65 2.04 4.46
CA GLN A 14 10.84 2.91 4.48
C GLN A 14 10.98 3.78 3.23
N GLN A 15 10.23 3.48 2.18
CA GLN A 15 10.15 4.32 0.99
C GLN A 15 9.14 5.44 1.18
N CYS A 16 9.44 6.58 0.60
CA CYS A 16 8.53 7.69 0.41
C CYS A 16 8.22 7.76 -1.07
N SER A 17 6.97 7.53 -1.44
CA SER A 17 6.58 7.44 -2.84
C SER A 17 5.41 8.36 -3.15
N ALA A 18 5.45 8.98 -4.33
CA ALA A 18 4.33 9.75 -4.88
C ALA A 18 4.23 9.57 -6.39
N ALA A 19 3.02 9.68 -6.92
CA ALA A 19 2.77 9.60 -8.36
C ALA A 19 1.63 10.52 -8.80
N LEU A 20 1.68 10.92 -10.07
CA LEU A 20 0.57 11.56 -10.78
C LEU A 20 0.18 10.67 -11.96
N LEU A 21 -1.10 10.31 -12.03
CA LEU A 21 -1.63 9.42 -13.06
C LEU A 21 -2.99 9.93 -13.57
N THR A 22 -3.12 10.15 -14.89
CA THR A 22 -4.41 10.36 -15.55
C THR A 22 -5.00 9.04 -16.02
N LEU A 23 -6.33 8.97 -16.16
CA LEU A 23 -7.03 7.78 -16.66
C LEU A 23 -6.59 7.35 -18.06
N ASP A 24 -6.25 8.32 -18.92
CA ASP A 24 -5.80 8.07 -20.28
C ASP A 24 -4.29 7.82 -20.40
N GLY A 25 -3.58 7.85 -19.26
CA GLY A 25 -2.12 7.67 -19.21
C GLY A 25 -1.29 8.82 -19.79
N SER A 26 -1.92 9.94 -20.18
CA SER A 26 -1.21 11.11 -20.73
C SER A 26 -0.27 11.77 -19.72
N ILE A 27 -0.55 11.63 -18.42
CA ILE A 27 0.35 11.97 -17.33
C ILE A 27 0.60 10.68 -16.55
N ARG A 28 1.87 10.27 -16.49
CA ARG A 28 2.35 9.10 -15.77
C ARG A 28 3.74 9.40 -15.25
N VAL A 29 3.83 10.05 -14.11
CA VAL A 29 5.10 10.39 -13.45
C VAL A 29 5.08 9.91 -12.00
N MET A 30 6.23 9.47 -11.51
CA MET A 30 6.37 8.98 -10.14
C MET A 30 7.76 9.26 -9.58
N ARG A 31 7.86 9.27 -8.26
CA ARG A 31 9.12 9.23 -7.51
C ARG A 31 8.99 8.27 -6.34
N SER A 32 10.07 7.58 -6.05
CA SER A 32 10.21 6.70 -4.90
C SER A 32 11.62 6.83 -4.34
N GLU A 33 11.76 7.10 -3.07
CA GLU A 33 13.04 7.34 -2.39
C GLU A 33 13.08 6.63 -1.03
N MET A 34 14.22 6.00 -0.74
CA MET A 34 14.47 5.44 0.59
C MET A 34 14.81 6.57 1.57
N VAL A 35 13.88 6.91 2.44
CA VAL A 35 14.01 8.05 3.38
C VAL A 35 14.10 7.62 4.85
N GLY A 36 13.89 6.33 5.13
CA GLY A 36 13.83 5.81 6.49
C GLY A 36 12.68 6.44 7.28
N ASN A 37 12.96 7.33 8.24
CA ASN A 37 11.94 7.97 9.07
C ASN A 37 11.64 9.44 8.67
N LYS A 38 12.17 9.92 7.53
CA LYS A 38 12.06 11.33 7.11
C LYS A 38 10.90 11.62 6.15
N HIS A 39 9.88 10.80 6.15
CA HIS A 39 8.72 10.95 5.24
C HIS A 39 8.07 12.32 5.32
N ALA A 40 7.83 12.84 6.54
CA ALA A 40 7.18 14.14 6.74
C ALA A 40 8.00 15.31 6.18
N GLU A 41 9.33 15.19 6.16
CA GLU A 41 10.24 16.20 5.62
C GLU A 41 10.29 16.16 4.08
N ARG A 42 10.11 14.97 3.49
CA ARG A 42 10.34 14.73 2.07
C ARG A 42 9.08 14.81 1.20
N ILE A 43 7.95 14.31 1.69
CA ILE A 43 6.77 14.05 0.85
C ILE A 43 6.20 15.30 0.17
N LEU A 44 6.11 16.43 0.86
CA LEU A 44 5.57 17.65 0.28
C LEU A 44 6.46 18.21 -0.83
N THR A 45 7.78 18.17 -0.63
CA THR A 45 8.76 18.59 -1.65
C THR A 45 8.70 17.67 -2.87
N MET A 46 8.58 16.34 -2.65
CA MET A 46 8.44 15.35 -3.71
C MET A 46 7.18 15.61 -4.56
N ILE A 47 6.06 15.95 -3.93
CA ILE A 47 4.82 16.30 -4.63
C ILE A 47 5.01 17.57 -5.49
N ASP A 48 5.64 18.60 -4.94
CA ASP A 48 5.89 19.85 -5.68
C ASP A 48 6.83 19.62 -6.87
N GLU A 49 7.85 18.78 -6.73
CA GLU A 49 8.74 18.36 -7.82
C GLU A 49 7.99 17.62 -8.92
N LEU A 50 7.11 16.65 -8.58
CA LEU A 50 6.31 15.91 -9.56
C LEU A 50 5.33 16.81 -10.31
N LEU A 51 4.68 17.73 -9.63
CA LEU A 51 3.79 18.71 -10.26
C LEU A 51 4.56 19.62 -11.23
N GLY A 52 5.73 20.09 -10.81
CA GLY A 52 6.62 20.90 -11.67
C GLY A 52 7.07 20.14 -12.93
N GLU A 53 7.47 18.85 -12.78
CA GLU A 53 7.87 17.98 -13.89
C GLU A 53 6.71 17.76 -14.88
N ALA A 54 5.50 17.58 -14.37
CA ALA A 54 4.30 17.41 -15.19
C ALA A 54 3.76 18.74 -15.78
N GLY A 55 4.33 19.89 -15.43
CA GLY A 55 3.82 21.21 -15.83
C GLY A 55 2.46 21.54 -15.23
N LEU A 56 2.17 21.01 -14.03
CA LEU A 56 0.89 21.12 -13.35
C LEU A 56 0.98 21.95 -12.07
N THR A 57 -0.18 22.35 -11.57
CA THR A 57 -0.36 22.94 -10.24
C THR A 57 -1.23 22.03 -9.37
N LYS A 58 -1.27 22.25 -8.07
CA LYS A 58 -2.15 21.48 -7.15
C LYS A 58 -3.62 21.55 -7.58
N GLN A 59 -4.06 22.67 -8.15
CA GLN A 59 -5.43 22.87 -8.65
C GLN A 59 -5.79 21.95 -9.83
N SER A 60 -4.79 21.35 -10.48
CA SER A 60 -5.00 20.40 -11.56
C SER A 60 -5.37 18.99 -11.05
N LEU A 61 -5.31 18.73 -9.76
CA LEU A 61 -5.59 17.41 -9.19
C LEU A 61 -7.11 17.14 -9.14
N ALA A 62 -7.54 15.97 -9.64
CA ALA A 62 -8.93 15.52 -9.57
C ALA A 62 -9.22 14.78 -8.26
N LEU A 63 -8.27 14.00 -7.77
CA LEU A 63 -8.39 13.09 -6.65
C LEU A 63 -7.05 13.03 -5.90
N VAL A 64 -7.09 12.80 -4.60
CA VAL A 64 -5.90 12.48 -3.81
C VAL A 64 -6.06 11.08 -3.24
N ALA A 65 -5.03 10.25 -3.40
CA ALA A 65 -5.01 8.88 -2.87
C ALA A 65 -3.85 8.70 -1.91
N PHE A 66 -4.01 7.81 -0.96
CA PHE A 66 -2.90 7.43 -0.08
C PHE A 66 -2.92 5.93 0.22
N GLY A 67 -1.73 5.36 0.44
CA GLY A 67 -1.56 4.03 0.99
C GLY A 67 -2.08 4.01 2.42
N ALA A 68 -3.27 3.42 2.60
CA ALA A 68 -3.93 3.40 3.90
C ALA A 68 -3.33 2.36 4.85
N GLY A 69 -2.46 1.49 4.36
CA GLY A 69 -1.83 0.43 5.14
C GLY A 69 -2.38 -0.96 4.83
N PRO A 70 -2.02 -1.94 5.67
CA PRO A 70 -1.23 -1.80 6.90
C PRO A 70 0.24 -1.44 6.64
N GLY A 71 0.90 -0.89 7.67
CA GLY A 71 2.29 -0.46 7.56
C GLY A 71 2.77 0.32 8.80
N SER A 72 3.83 1.11 8.62
CA SER A 72 4.41 1.95 9.66
C SER A 72 3.38 2.93 10.26
N PHE A 73 3.15 2.87 11.55
CA PHE A 73 2.20 3.71 12.27
C PHE A 73 2.39 5.22 12.03
N THR A 74 3.64 5.68 12.04
CA THR A 74 3.96 7.08 11.75
C THR A 74 3.80 7.39 10.27
N GLY A 75 4.29 6.49 9.40
CA GLY A 75 4.19 6.65 7.95
C GLY A 75 2.74 6.76 7.49
N LEU A 76 1.87 5.86 7.90
CA LEU A 76 0.44 5.90 7.54
C LEU A 76 -0.23 7.22 7.91
N ARG A 77 0.11 7.79 9.08
CA ARG A 77 -0.42 9.09 9.50
C ARG A 77 0.11 10.25 8.67
N VAL A 78 1.37 10.18 8.23
CA VAL A 78 1.95 11.17 7.33
C VAL A 78 1.20 11.16 6.00
N ALA A 79 1.06 9.99 5.35
CA ALA A 79 0.34 9.89 4.08
C ALA A 79 -1.12 10.37 4.21
N CYS A 80 -1.83 9.87 5.22
CA CYS A 80 -3.22 10.26 5.49
C CYS A 80 -3.37 11.77 5.72
N GLY A 81 -2.55 12.36 6.61
CA GLY A 81 -2.61 13.79 6.94
C GLY A 81 -2.28 14.69 5.76
N VAL A 82 -1.28 14.31 4.94
CA VAL A 82 -0.94 15.04 3.71
C VAL A 82 -2.08 14.94 2.69
N ALA A 83 -2.64 13.74 2.47
CA ALA A 83 -3.77 13.53 1.57
C ALA A 83 -4.99 14.34 2.02
N GLN A 84 -5.34 14.30 3.31
CA GLN A 84 -6.41 15.09 3.89
C GLN A 84 -6.21 16.59 3.67
N GLY A 85 -5.01 17.11 3.99
CA GLY A 85 -4.70 18.54 3.88
C GLY A 85 -4.81 19.05 2.45
N ILE A 86 -4.24 18.33 1.48
CA ILE A 86 -4.30 18.70 0.06
C ILE A 86 -5.75 18.63 -0.44
N ALA A 87 -6.43 17.50 -0.21
CA ALA A 87 -7.80 17.31 -0.69
C ALA A 87 -8.78 18.31 -0.05
N TRP A 88 -8.59 18.65 1.22
CA TRP A 88 -9.38 19.68 1.89
C TRP A 88 -9.21 21.06 1.24
N GLY A 89 -7.95 21.46 0.99
CA GLY A 89 -7.64 22.74 0.33
C GLY A 89 -8.20 22.85 -1.09
N LEU A 90 -8.23 21.72 -1.80
CA LEU A 90 -8.75 21.64 -3.18
C LEU A 90 -10.25 21.35 -3.26
N LYS A 91 -10.91 21.03 -2.15
CA LYS A 91 -12.31 20.58 -2.08
C LYS A 91 -12.57 19.33 -2.94
N THR A 92 -11.58 18.44 -3.04
CA THR A 92 -11.68 17.17 -3.76
C THR A 92 -11.84 15.99 -2.80
N ARG A 93 -11.99 14.79 -3.35
CA ARG A 93 -12.18 13.55 -2.58
C ARG A 93 -10.84 12.87 -2.27
N VAL A 94 -10.88 11.89 -1.39
CA VAL A 94 -9.73 11.05 -1.00
C VAL A 94 -10.06 9.59 -1.24
N ALA A 95 -9.12 8.85 -1.83
CA ALA A 95 -9.12 7.39 -1.90
C ALA A 95 -8.12 6.83 -0.87
N ALA A 96 -8.59 5.90 -0.03
CA ALA A 96 -7.77 5.18 0.94
C ALA A 96 -7.54 3.75 0.42
N VAL A 97 -6.41 3.53 -0.25
CA VAL A 97 -6.08 2.26 -0.91
C VAL A 97 -5.27 1.37 0.03
N SER A 98 -5.64 0.10 0.16
CA SER A 98 -4.84 -0.85 0.94
C SER A 98 -3.44 -1.01 0.32
N SER A 99 -2.38 -0.86 1.14
CA SER A 99 -1.00 -1.07 0.69
C SER A 99 -0.77 -2.53 0.27
N LEU A 100 -1.40 -3.50 0.94
CA LEU A 100 -1.31 -4.92 0.54
C LEU A 100 -2.02 -5.17 -0.79
N GLU A 101 -3.18 -4.53 -1.04
CA GLU A 101 -3.85 -4.63 -2.35
C GLU A 101 -3.00 -4.03 -3.46
N ALA A 102 -2.37 -2.88 -3.21
CA ALA A 102 -1.48 -2.25 -4.18
C ALA A 102 -0.27 -3.12 -4.52
N ASP A 103 0.37 -3.72 -3.50
CA ASP A 103 1.50 -4.64 -3.68
C ASP A 103 1.08 -5.89 -4.47
N ALA A 104 -0.03 -6.54 -4.07
CA ALA A 104 -0.56 -7.72 -4.75
C ALA A 104 -0.89 -7.44 -6.22
N THR A 105 -1.61 -6.33 -6.46
CA THR A 105 -2.02 -5.94 -7.81
C THR A 105 -0.82 -5.64 -8.69
N ALA A 106 0.17 -4.89 -8.16
CA ALA A 106 1.39 -4.57 -8.88
C ALA A 106 2.21 -5.83 -9.21
N ALA A 107 2.36 -6.75 -8.25
CA ALA A 107 3.08 -8.02 -8.46
C ALA A 107 2.37 -8.91 -9.48
N SER A 108 1.04 -9.03 -9.37
CA SER A 108 0.20 -9.81 -10.29
C SER A 108 0.29 -9.29 -11.74
N ASP A 109 0.16 -7.97 -11.91
CA ASP A 109 0.25 -7.34 -13.23
C ASP A 109 1.64 -7.50 -13.85
N ASN A 110 2.70 -7.28 -13.05
CA ASN A 110 4.08 -7.41 -13.50
C ASN A 110 4.42 -8.85 -13.93
N ALA A 111 3.88 -9.85 -13.23
CA ALA A 111 4.06 -11.26 -13.56
C ALA A 111 3.08 -11.75 -14.66
N GLY A 112 2.10 -10.94 -15.06
CA GLY A 112 1.09 -11.33 -16.05
C GLY A 112 0.20 -12.49 -15.57
N LEU A 113 -0.14 -12.55 -14.28
CA LEU A 113 -0.92 -13.66 -13.74
C LEU A 113 -2.30 -13.76 -14.38
N PRO A 114 -2.73 -14.95 -14.80
CA PRO A 114 -4.10 -15.17 -15.29
C PRO A 114 -5.11 -15.04 -14.14
N ALA A 115 -6.38 -14.86 -14.48
CA ALA A 115 -7.45 -14.87 -13.49
C ALA A 115 -7.56 -16.22 -12.75
N GLY A 116 -7.99 -16.17 -11.49
CA GLY A 116 -8.24 -17.35 -10.65
C GLY A 116 -7.04 -17.84 -9.84
N ARG A 117 -5.87 -17.17 -9.90
CA ARG A 117 -4.72 -17.49 -9.05
C ARG A 117 -4.88 -16.87 -7.66
N ARG A 118 -4.49 -17.58 -6.63
CA ARG A 118 -4.51 -17.12 -5.24
C ARG A 118 -3.14 -16.56 -4.84
N LEU A 119 -3.05 -15.24 -4.76
CA LEU A 119 -1.83 -14.52 -4.44
C LEU A 119 -1.85 -14.04 -2.98
N ALA A 120 -0.94 -14.57 -2.17
CA ALA A 120 -0.69 -14.09 -0.83
C ALA A 120 0.23 -12.86 -0.86
N VAL A 121 -0.06 -11.87 -0.03
CA VAL A 121 0.87 -10.77 0.26
C VAL A 121 1.37 -10.94 1.68
N MET A 122 2.67 -10.85 1.88
CA MET A 122 3.31 -10.96 3.18
C MET A 122 4.36 -9.87 3.34
N ASN A 123 4.04 -8.82 4.10
CA ASN A 123 4.93 -7.70 4.36
C ASN A 123 5.45 -7.70 5.81
N ASP A 124 6.71 -7.35 5.98
CA ASP A 124 7.31 -7.17 7.32
C ASP A 124 6.48 -6.16 8.14
N ALA A 125 5.92 -6.62 9.26
CA ALA A 125 5.15 -5.81 10.19
C ALA A 125 5.99 -5.38 11.41
N ARG A 126 7.30 -5.62 11.40
CA ARG A 126 8.16 -5.49 12.57
C ARG A 126 7.74 -6.40 13.72
N MET A 127 8.44 -6.37 14.84
CA MET A 127 8.12 -7.14 16.04
C MET A 127 7.95 -8.65 15.77
N HIS A 128 8.69 -9.15 14.77
CA HIS A 128 8.68 -10.56 14.36
C HIS A 128 7.30 -11.07 13.90
N GLU A 129 6.58 -10.21 13.17
CA GLU A 129 5.28 -10.50 12.54
C GLU A 129 5.26 -10.00 11.10
N MET A 130 4.32 -10.49 10.33
CA MET A 130 4.05 -10.06 8.96
C MET A 130 2.59 -9.63 8.82
N TYR A 131 2.35 -8.56 8.07
CA TYR A 131 1.02 -8.24 7.56
C TYR A 131 0.74 -9.14 6.37
N CYS A 132 -0.33 -9.91 6.46
CA CYS A 132 -0.71 -10.88 5.44
C CYS A 132 -2.14 -10.63 4.96
N ALA A 133 -2.36 -10.87 3.67
CA ALA A 133 -3.69 -10.91 3.05
C ALA A 133 -3.66 -11.90 1.88
N LEU A 134 -4.81 -12.41 1.47
CA LEU A 134 -4.94 -13.27 0.30
C LEU A 134 -5.90 -12.65 -0.70
N TYR A 135 -5.48 -12.61 -1.95
CA TYR A 135 -6.28 -12.11 -3.07
C TYR A 135 -6.41 -13.17 -4.17
N GLU A 136 -7.52 -13.11 -4.90
CA GLU A 136 -7.66 -13.84 -6.15
C GLU A 136 -7.47 -12.88 -7.32
N THR A 137 -6.65 -13.30 -8.27
CA THR A 137 -6.40 -12.54 -9.50
C THR A 137 -7.63 -12.56 -10.41
N THR A 138 -7.91 -11.45 -11.06
CA THR A 138 -9.06 -11.27 -11.98
C THR A 138 -8.62 -10.95 -13.40
N GLY A 139 -7.32 -11.07 -13.66
CA GLY A 139 -6.64 -10.71 -14.90
C GLY A 139 -5.91 -9.39 -14.80
N VAL A 140 -4.92 -9.22 -15.67
CA VAL A 140 -4.03 -8.05 -15.71
C VAL A 140 -4.83 -6.76 -15.85
N GLY A 141 -4.47 -5.76 -15.08
CA GLY A 141 -5.10 -4.43 -15.11
C GLY A 141 -6.41 -4.32 -14.31
N ASN A 142 -6.96 -5.42 -13.82
CA ASN A 142 -8.19 -5.42 -13.03
C ASN A 142 -7.89 -5.39 -11.51
N ARG A 143 -8.91 -5.00 -10.74
CA ARG A 143 -8.85 -5.10 -9.28
C ARG A 143 -8.87 -6.56 -8.84
N LEU A 144 -8.04 -6.92 -7.90
CA LEU A 144 -8.03 -8.25 -7.30
C LEU A 144 -9.26 -8.45 -6.39
N ARG A 145 -9.68 -9.70 -6.21
CA ARG A 145 -10.73 -10.05 -5.26
C ARG A 145 -10.11 -10.45 -3.93
N LEU A 146 -10.41 -9.73 -2.87
CA LEU A 146 -9.97 -10.04 -1.52
C LEU A 146 -10.62 -11.36 -1.05
N LEU A 147 -9.81 -12.32 -0.60
CA LEU A 147 -10.25 -13.61 -0.05
C LEU A 147 -10.04 -13.68 1.46
N VAL A 148 -8.91 -13.16 1.96
CA VAL A 148 -8.59 -13.10 3.39
C VAL A 148 -8.19 -11.67 3.73
N GLU A 149 -8.93 -11.09 4.68
CA GLU A 149 -8.68 -9.74 5.19
C GLU A 149 -7.26 -9.59 5.76
N PRO A 150 -6.70 -8.38 5.74
CA PRO A 150 -5.41 -8.11 6.34
C PRO A 150 -5.32 -8.58 7.80
N CYS A 151 -4.33 -9.42 8.09
CA CYS A 151 -4.09 -10.01 9.42
C CYS A 151 -2.60 -10.05 9.75
N LEU A 152 -2.27 -10.42 10.98
CA LEU A 152 -0.89 -10.66 11.42
C LEU A 152 -0.61 -12.15 11.45
N VAL A 153 0.55 -12.54 10.93
CA VAL A 153 1.06 -13.91 10.92
C VAL A 153 2.52 -13.89 11.34
N LYS A 154 2.93 -14.80 12.22
CA LYS A 154 4.34 -14.96 12.59
C LYS A 154 5.10 -15.67 11.47
N PRO A 155 6.40 -15.38 11.23
CA PRO A 155 7.18 -16.04 10.20
C PRO A 155 7.14 -17.56 10.27
N ALA A 156 7.27 -18.14 11.47
CA ALA A 156 7.21 -19.59 11.67
C ALA A 156 5.83 -20.24 11.36
N GLU A 157 4.77 -19.43 11.31
CA GLU A 157 3.40 -19.86 11.00
C GLU A 157 3.04 -19.66 9.52
N ALA A 158 3.92 -18.96 8.76
CA ALA A 158 3.65 -18.55 7.38
C ALA A 158 3.32 -19.70 6.45
N ARG A 159 4.12 -20.79 6.50
CA ARG A 159 3.89 -21.98 5.68
C ARG A 159 2.52 -22.59 5.93
N ALA A 160 2.17 -22.82 7.19
CA ALA A 160 0.87 -23.40 7.55
C ALA A 160 -0.30 -22.49 7.14
N TRP A 161 -0.12 -21.18 7.25
CA TRP A 161 -1.11 -20.20 6.78
C TRP A 161 -1.29 -20.26 5.26
N LEU A 162 -0.20 -20.28 4.49
CA LEU A 162 -0.22 -20.34 3.02
C LEU A 162 -0.90 -21.64 2.52
N GLU A 163 -0.57 -22.78 3.14
CA GLU A 163 -1.16 -24.07 2.82
C GLU A 163 -2.67 -24.09 3.15
N LYS A 164 -3.05 -23.60 4.33
CA LYS A 164 -4.45 -23.53 4.78
C LYS A 164 -5.30 -22.67 3.86
N GLU A 165 -4.79 -21.50 3.48
CA GLU A 165 -5.51 -20.56 2.63
C GLU A 165 -5.40 -20.91 1.13
N GLY A 166 -4.57 -21.90 0.78
CA GLY A 166 -4.40 -22.42 -0.58
C GLY A 166 -3.77 -21.41 -1.52
N ALA A 167 -2.73 -20.69 -1.07
CA ALA A 167 -2.00 -19.75 -1.90
C ALA A 167 -1.24 -20.47 -3.02
N ASP A 168 -1.28 -19.93 -4.24
CA ASP A 168 -0.55 -20.41 -5.42
C ASP A 168 0.77 -19.68 -5.63
N ALA A 169 0.82 -18.42 -5.17
CA ALA A 169 1.98 -17.55 -5.25
C ALA A 169 2.00 -16.60 -4.06
N LEU A 170 3.14 -15.97 -3.82
CA LEU A 170 3.28 -14.94 -2.79
C LEU A 170 4.08 -13.75 -3.28
N CYS A 171 3.89 -12.59 -2.66
CA CYS A 171 4.67 -11.39 -2.87
C CYS A 171 4.85 -10.62 -1.55
N GLY A 172 5.59 -9.52 -1.61
CA GLY A 172 5.84 -8.64 -0.46
C GLY A 172 7.24 -8.76 0.11
N SER A 173 7.51 -8.02 1.18
CA SER A 173 8.85 -7.94 1.80
C SER A 173 9.16 -9.08 2.78
N GLY A 174 8.13 -9.81 3.25
CA GLY A 174 8.28 -10.89 4.24
C GLY A 174 9.30 -11.96 3.85
N PRO A 175 9.24 -12.53 2.63
CA PRO A 175 10.22 -13.53 2.18
C PRO A 175 11.67 -13.06 2.20
N ALA A 176 11.93 -11.80 1.91
CA ALA A 176 13.28 -11.25 1.95
C ALA A 176 13.80 -11.04 3.38
N VAL A 177 12.89 -10.79 4.35
CA VAL A 177 13.24 -10.53 5.75
C VAL A 177 13.30 -11.82 6.57
N TYR A 178 12.36 -12.76 6.36
CA TYR A 178 12.11 -13.93 7.20
C TYR A 178 12.18 -15.26 6.44
N GLY A 179 12.75 -15.31 5.23
CA GLY A 179 12.67 -16.46 4.35
C GLY A 179 13.06 -17.79 4.98
N GLU A 180 14.13 -17.83 5.79
CA GLU A 180 14.56 -19.06 6.49
C GLU A 180 13.51 -19.55 7.50
N GLU A 181 12.91 -18.60 8.26
CA GLU A 181 11.91 -18.95 9.29
C GLU A 181 10.55 -19.34 8.70
N MET A 182 10.20 -18.76 7.55
CA MET A 182 8.99 -19.12 6.83
C MET A 182 9.00 -20.57 6.33
N ALA A 183 10.20 -21.19 6.29
CA ALA A 183 10.42 -22.60 5.91
C ALA A 183 9.72 -22.98 4.59
N LEU A 184 9.73 -22.06 3.62
CA LEU A 184 9.17 -22.30 2.29
C LEU A 184 10.05 -23.29 1.55
N ASP A 185 9.42 -24.34 0.97
CA ASP A 185 10.13 -25.40 0.25
C ASP A 185 10.40 -25.08 -1.23
N GLY A 186 10.13 -23.84 -1.64
CA GLY A 186 10.28 -23.38 -3.03
C GLY A 186 9.15 -23.82 -3.96
N SER A 187 8.10 -24.45 -3.44
CA SER A 187 6.92 -24.85 -4.25
C SER A 187 6.05 -23.67 -4.63
N LEU A 188 6.09 -22.57 -3.86
CA LEU A 188 5.35 -21.35 -4.12
C LEU A 188 6.19 -20.37 -4.95
N GLU A 189 5.59 -19.87 -6.01
CA GLU A 189 6.17 -18.80 -6.82
C GLU A 189 6.23 -17.50 -6.02
N THR A 190 7.43 -16.93 -5.85
CA THR A 190 7.60 -15.65 -5.18
C THR A 190 7.74 -14.53 -6.21
N LEU A 191 6.80 -13.58 -6.19
CA LEU A 191 6.71 -12.50 -7.13
C LEU A 191 7.32 -11.21 -6.57
N ALA A 192 8.04 -10.48 -7.42
CA ALA A 192 8.54 -9.17 -7.06
C ALA A 192 7.42 -8.11 -7.10
N VAL A 193 7.36 -7.27 -6.08
CA VAL A 193 6.59 -6.02 -6.13
C VAL A 193 7.46 -4.99 -6.86
N PRO A 194 7.03 -4.45 -8.01
CA PRO A 194 7.83 -3.49 -8.77
C PRO A 194 7.92 -2.13 -8.05
N GLU A 195 8.99 -1.38 -8.34
CA GLU A 195 9.17 -0.03 -7.77
C GLU A 195 8.03 0.92 -8.15
N GLU A 196 7.41 0.70 -9.30
CA GLU A 196 6.27 1.48 -9.79
C GLU A 196 4.94 1.16 -9.09
N MET A 197 4.93 0.37 -8.02
CA MET A 197 3.70 0.04 -7.25
C MET A 197 2.84 1.27 -6.94
N ILE A 198 3.45 2.44 -6.72
CA ILE A 198 2.72 3.69 -6.47
C ILE A 198 1.80 4.10 -7.65
N LEU A 199 2.13 3.75 -8.89
CA LEU A 199 1.25 3.95 -10.05
C LEU A 199 0.06 2.99 -10.03
N THR A 200 0.24 1.77 -9.51
CA THR A 200 -0.85 0.83 -9.27
C THR A 200 -1.80 1.36 -8.19
N LEU A 201 -1.26 1.92 -7.11
CA LEU A 201 -2.07 2.60 -6.09
C LEU A 201 -2.90 3.74 -6.71
N ALA A 202 -2.30 4.56 -7.58
CA ALA A 202 -3.00 5.62 -8.30
C ALA A 202 -4.12 5.06 -9.20
N ARG A 203 -3.90 3.94 -9.87
CA ARG A 203 -4.90 3.27 -10.69
C ARG A 203 -6.05 2.70 -9.86
N LEU A 204 -5.75 2.06 -8.74
CA LEU A 204 -6.76 1.56 -7.80
C LEU A 204 -7.63 2.71 -7.24
N ALA A 205 -7.03 3.88 -7.01
CA ALA A 205 -7.77 5.06 -6.58
C ALA A 205 -8.77 5.55 -7.63
N TRP A 206 -8.45 5.45 -8.92
CA TRP A 206 -9.41 5.71 -10.00
C TRP A 206 -10.56 4.70 -10.00
N MET A 207 -10.27 3.41 -9.75
CA MET A 207 -11.30 2.40 -9.60
C MET A 207 -12.19 2.69 -8.38
N ASP A 208 -11.61 3.18 -7.28
CA ASP A 208 -12.38 3.61 -6.10
C ASP A 208 -13.32 4.79 -6.40
N GLU A 209 -12.88 5.74 -7.23
CA GLU A 209 -13.73 6.86 -7.65
C GLU A 209 -14.90 6.36 -8.51
N ASP A 210 -14.64 5.50 -9.50
CA ASP A 210 -15.67 4.94 -10.39
C ASP A 210 -16.68 4.08 -9.63
N GLU A 211 -16.25 3.38 -8.57
CA GLU A 211 -17.09 2.54 -7.72
C GLU A 211 -17.72 3.30 -6.52
N GLY A 212 -17.46 4.60 -6.41
CA GLY A 212 -18.03 5.45 -5.35
C GLY A 212 -17.45 5.19 -3.94
N ARG A 213 -16.26 4.59 -3.85
CA ARG A 213 -15.58 4.30 -2.57
C ARG A 213 -14.72 5.44 -2.04
N THR A 214 -14.51 6.49 -2.82
CA THR A 214 -13.81 7.69 -2.34
C THR A 214 -14.64 8.43 -1.29
N MET A 215 -13.96 9.19 -0.45
CA MET A 215 -14.59 9.84 0.70
C MET A 215 -14.23 11.32 0.81
N VAL A 216 -14.95 12.04 1.65
CA VAL A 216 -14.55 13.41 2.02
C VAL A 216 -13.29 13.35 2.90
N PRO A 217 -12.38 14.34 2.80
CA PRO A 217 -11.09 14.28 3.50
C PRO A 217 -11.19 14.02 5.01
N ALA A 218 -12.22 14.55 5.66
CA ALA A 218 -12.42 14.39 7.11
C ALA A 218 -12.68 12.94 7.56
N LEU A 219 -13.09 12.05 6.65
CA LEU A 219 -13.37 10.64 6.94
C LEU A 219 -12.19 9.72 6.58
N ALA A 220 -11.16 10.24 5.90
CA ALA A 220 -10.00 9.46 5.56
C ALA A 220 -9.25 9.02 6.83
N ALA A 221 -8.94 7.74 6.93
CA ALA A 221 -8.21 7.17 8.06
C ALA A 221 -7.31 6.02 7.61
N PRO A 222 -6.18 5.79 8.28
CA PRO A 222 -5.36 4.61 8.07
C PRO A 222 -6.08 3.31 8.45
N LEU A 223 -5.73 2.22 7.77
CA LEU A 223 -6.11 0.87 8.11
C LEU A 223 -5.14 0.30 9.16
N TYR A 224 -5.60 0.18 10.39
CA TYR A 224 -4.83 -0.43 11.47
C TYR A 224 -5.21 -1.91 11.62
N VAL A 225 -4.24 -2.80 11.38
CA VAL A 225 -4.40 -4.26 11.58
C VAL A 225 -3.90 -4.68 12.96
N ARG A 226 -2.88 -3.98 13.47
CA ARG A 226 -2.38 -4.23 14.81
C ARG A 226 -3.10 -3.33 15.80
N ASP A 227 -3.85 -3.92 16.72
CA ASP A 227 -4.60 -3.19 17.75
C ASP A 227 -3.67 -2.59 18.81
N ARG A 228 -2.54 -3.26 19.07
CA ARG A 228 -1.64 -2.88 20.15
C ARG A 228 -0.21 -2.65 19.65
N VAL A 229 0.20 -1.39 19.63
CA VAL A 229 1.53 -0.96 19.13
C VAL A 229 2.51 -0.57 20.23
N ALA A 230 2.07 -0.48 21.48
CA ALA A 230 2.91 -0.10 22.63
C ALA A 230 2.34 -0.65 23.94
N LEU A 231 3.25 -0.93 24.89
CA LEU A 231 2.88 -1.20 26.28
C LEU A 231 2.46 0.10 26.97
N THR A 232 1.46 0.02 27.84
CA THR A 232 1.13 1.10 28.77
C THR A 232 2.30 1.34 29.74
N ILE A 233 2.26 2.49 30.44
CA ILE A 233 3.28 2.82 31.44
C ILE A 233 3.30 1.75 32.55
N GLU A 234 2.13 1.27 32.98
CA GLU A 234 1.98 0.25 34.02
C GLU A 234 2.55 -1.10 33.60
N GLU A 235 2.32 -1.51 32.35
CA GLU A 235 2.85 -2.77 31.80
C GLU A 235 4.36 -2.74 31.64
N ARG A 236 4.92 -1.59 31.19
CA ARG A 236 6.38 -1.38 31.17
C ARG A 236 6.97 -1.45 32.57
N ALA A 237 6.29 -0.86 33.58
CA ALA A 237 6.73 -0.91 34.96
C ALA A 237 6.72 -2.35 35.52
N ARG A 238 5.82 -3.22 35.02
CA ARG A 238 5.76 -4.64 35.35
C ARG A 238 6.75 -5.51 34.57
N GLY A 239 7.54 -4.92 33.65
CA GLY A 239 8.52 -5.63 32.84
C GLY A 239 7.89 -6.47 31.72
N GLU A 240 6.63 -6.24 31.37
CA GLU A 240 5.98 -6.91 30.25
C GLU A 240 6.66 -6.54 28.92
N ARG A 241 6.64 -7.46 27.96
CA ARG A 241 7.13 -7.25 26.59
C ARG A 241 5.97 -7.48 25.63
N LEU A 242 5.96 -6.71 24.52
CA LEU A 242 5.05 -6.96 23.40
C LEU A 242 5.48 -8.20 22.66
#